data_f58ab9e89a4214402b3e773b9af43632
#
_entry.id   f58ab9e89a4214402b3e773b9af43632
#
_cell.length_a   1.000
_cell.length_b   1.000
_cell.length_c   1.000
_cell.angle_alpha   90.00
_cell.angle_beta   90.00
_cell.angle_gamma   90.00
#
_symmetry.space_group_name_H-M   'P 1'
#
loop_
_entity.id
_entity.type
_entity.pdbx_description
1 polymer ?
#
loop_
_entity_poly.entity_id
_entity_poly.type
_entity_poly.pdbx_seq_one_letter_code
_entity_poly.pdbx_strand_id
1 'polypeptide(L)'
;MLNVIRTGPDTGRPLVIAHGLFGSARNWGVIAKRLAETRPVLTLDKRNHGESLWTDTHSYADLAGDLAGVIERETDGIADVLGHSMGGKAAMVLALSAPGRVGRLIVADIAPVAYEHTQMPYVVAMREMDLEGLRSRTEAHARLAERVDDEGIRAFLLQSLDLKAEPPRWKLNLETLAREMDEILGWPEIAGRFDGPVLMLSGAASDYVRPEHRAPIRALFPAARFAKIPGA
;
A
#
# COMPACT_ATOMS: atom_id res chain seq x y z
N MET A 1 -4.18 9.27 14.17
CA MET A 1 -4.67 9.82 12.89
C MET A 1 -3.67 9.43 11.80
N LEU A 2 -4.12 9.15 10.56
CA LEU A 2 -3.20 8.86 9.47
C LEU A 2 -2.54 10.14 8.96
N ASN A 3 -1.28 10.04 8.58
CA ASN A 3 -0.56 11.09 7.87
C ASN A 3 -1.02 11.11 6.41
N VAL A 4 -1.46 12.28 5.95
CA VAL A 4 -1.95 12.50 4.57
C VAL A 4 -1.22 13.68 3.96
N ILE A 5 -0.73 13.50 2.75
CA ILE A 5 -0.09 14.56 1.95
C ILE A 5 -1.02 14.88 0.78
N ARG A 6 -1.53 16.11 0.76
CA ARG A 6 -2.36 16.64 -0.32
C ARG A 6 -1.50 17.40 -1.32
N THR A 7 -1.73 17.17 -2.60
CA THR A 7 -1.01 17.80 -3.72
C THR A 7 -1.99 18.12 -4.84
N GLY A 8 -1.78 19.22 -5.55
CA GLY A 8 -2.59 19.63 -6.71
C GLY A 8 -3.69 20.65 -6.38
N PRO A 9 -4.55 20.94 -7.36
CA PRO A 9 -5.64 21.92 -7.21
C PRO A 9 -6.71 21.41 -6.24
N ASP A 10 -7.55 22.31 -5.74
CA ASP A 10 -8.68 21.97 -4.87
C ASP A 10 -9.97 21.61 -5.65
N THR A 11 -9.87 21.49 -6.96
CA THR A 11 -11.01 21.22 -7.84
C THR A 11 -10.96 19.83 -8.44
N GLY A 12 -12.12 19.23 -8.69
CA GLY A 12 -12.24 17.89 -9.25
C GLY A 12 -12.28 16.80 -8.17
N ARG A 13 -12.60 15.57 -8.60
CA ARG A 13 -12.67 14.43 -7.70
C ARG A 13 -11.27 14.03 -7.24
N PRO A 14 -10.99 13.99 -5.93
CA PRO A 14 -9.70 13.58 -5.41
C PRO A 14 -9.32 12.14 -5.79
N LEU A 15 -8.02 11.90 -5.92
CA LEU A 15 -7.44 10.56 -6.00
C LEU A 15 -6.72 10.24 -4.68
N VAL A 16 -7.15 9.21 -3.99
CA VAL A 16 -6.48 8.67 -2.81
C VAL A 16 -5.54 7.56 -3.25
N ILE A 17 -4.27 7.62 -2.83
CA ILE A 17 -3.26 6.61 -3.15
C ILE A 17 -2.82 5.89 -1.88
N ALA A 18 -3.03 4.56 -1.84
CA ALA A 18 -2.64 3.66 -0.77
C ALA A 18 -1.43 2.80 -1.18
N HIS A 19 -0.31 2.93 -0.47
CA HIS A 19 0.94 2.20 -0.74
C HIS A 19 0.88 0.71 -0.35
N GLY A 20 1.86 -0.10 -0.78
CA GLY A 20 2.06 -1.50 -0.39
C GLY A 20 2.70 -1.67 0.99
N LEU A 21 2.93 -2.92 1.40
CA LEU A 21 3.65 -3.26 2.63
C LEU A 21 5.06 -2.63 2.61
N PHE A 22 5.52 -2.15 3.76
CA PHE A 22 6.79 -1.43 3.99
C PHE A 22 6.92 -0.09 3.26
N GLY A 23 5.90 0.32 2.48
CA GLY A 23 5.89 1.58 1.76
C GLY A 23 5.47 2.78 2.64
N SER A 24 5.37 3.93 2.00
CA SER A 24 4.90 5.19 2.58
C SER A 24 4.31 6.11 1.50
N ALA A 25 3.67 7.19 1.92
CA ALA A 25 3.21 8.26 1.03
C ALA A 25 4.32 8.80 0.13
N ARG A 26 5.55 8.87 0.64
CA ARG A 26 6.73 9.38 -0.08
C ARG A 26 7.10 8.55 -1.31
N ASN A 27 6.85 7.24 -1.30
CA ASN A 27 7.13 6.39 -2.46
C ASN A 27 6.33 6.81 -3.69
N TRP A 28 5.19 7.45 -3.47
CA TRP A 28 4.28 7.90 -4.53
C TRP A 28 4.50 9.36 -4.96
N GLY A 29 5.44 10.08 -4.34
CA GLY A 29 5.62 11.51 -4.53
C GLY A 29 5.75 11.95 -6.00
N VAL A 30 6.55 11.23 -6.80
CA VAL A 30 6.74 11.55 -8.24
C VAL A 30 5.45 11.32 -9.03
N ILE A 31 4.79 10.19 -8.80
CA ILE A 31 3.52 9.83 -9.47
C ILE A 31 2.42 10.79 -9.03
N ALA A 32 2.32 11.05 -7.73
CA ALA A 32 1.34 11.97 -7.17
C ALA A 32 1.49 13.37 -7.76
N LYS A 33 2.71 13.91 -7.84
CA LYS A 33 2.98 15.22 -8.45
C LYS A 33 2.51 15.30 -9.89
N ARG A 34 2.75 14.25 -10.68
CA ARG A 34 2.33 14.21 -12.10
C ARG A 34 0.81 14.11 -12.25
N LEU A 35 0.14 13.29 -11.41
CA LEU A 35 -1.32 13.17 -11.44
C LEU A 35 -2.01 14.42 -10.87
N ALA A 36 -1.33 15.14 -10.00
CA ALA A 36 -1.81 16.37 -9.37
C ALA A 36 -1.81 17.60 -10.29
N GLU A 37 -1.35 17.47 -11.53
CA GLU A 37 -1.46 18.56 -12.51
C GLU A 37 -2.92 18.89 -12.88
N THR A 38 -3.83 17.92 -12.73
CA THR A 38 -5.21 18.05 -13.19
C THR A 38 -6.28 17.78 -12.13
N ARG A 39 -5.90 17.32 -10.93
CA ARG A 39 -6.83 16.93 -9.87
C ARG A 39 -6.16 16.89 -8.49
N PRO A 40 -6.91 16.95 -7.38
CA PRO A 40 -6.33 16.72 -6.06
C PRO A 40 -5.83 15.28 -5.93
N VAL A 41 -4.64 15.09 -5.36
CA VAL A 41 -4.07 13.78 -5.05
C VAL A 41 -3.74 13.72 -3.57
N LEU A 42 -4.22 12.70 -2.88
CA LEU A 42 -3.98 12.42 -1.48
C LEU A 42 -3.12 11.15 -1.38
N THR A 43 -1.87 11.28 -1.01
CA THR A 43 -1.05 10.13 -0.61
C THR A 43 -1.05 10.00 0.90
N LEU A 44 -1.12 8.79 1.43
CA LEU A 44 -1.19 8.59 2.87
C LEU A 44 -0.17 7.55 3.33
N ASP A 45 0.33 7.70 4.54
CA ASP A 45 0.93 6.59 5.26
C ASP A 45 -0.19 5.78 5.93
N LYS A 46 -0.24 4.47 5.68
CA LYS A 46 -1.22 3.59 6.35
C LYS A 46 -0.85 3.40 7.82
N ARG A 47 -1.79 2.93 8.65
CA ARG A 47 -1.48 2.52 10.02
C ARG A 47 -0.24 1.63 10.07
N ASN A 48 0.54 1.73 11.10
CA ASN A 48 1.78 0.98 11.31
C ASN A 48 2.91 1.31 10.31
N HIS A 49 2.77 2.38 9.50
CA HIS A 49 3.76 2.83 8.52
C HIS A 49 3.99 4.34 8.60
N GLY A 50 5.21 4.74 8.25
CA GLY A 50 5.58 6.15 8.08
C GLY A 50 5.35 7.01 9.33
N GLU A 51 4.66 8.13 9.13
CA GLU A 51 4.32 9.07 10.21
C GLU A 51 2.90 8.83 10.78
N SER A 52 2.22 7.78 10.34
CA SER A 52 0.90 7.42 10.85
C SER A 52 0.96 6.71 12.19
N LEU A 53 -0.20 6.67 12.87
CA LEU A 53 -0.33 5.99 14.17
C LEU A 53 0.06 4.52 14.06
N TRP A 54 0.64 4.01 15.12
CA TRP A 54 0.84 2.59 15.36
C TRP A 54 -0.33 2.03 16.14
N THR A 55 -0.77 0.85 15.75
CA THR A 55 -1.90 0.12 16.34
C THR A 55 -1.54 -1.35 16.47
N ASP A 56 -2.28 -2.08 17.29
CA ASP A 56 -2.11 -3.53 17.46
C ASP A 56 -2.83 -4.36 16.40
N THR A 57 -3.50 -3.73 15.43
CA THR A 57 -4.25 -4.40 14.37
C THR A 57 -3.82 -3.94 12.99
N HIS A 58 -3.96 -4.82 11.98
CA HIS A 58 -3.62 -4.52 10.59
C HIS A 58 -4.48 -5.30 9.60
N SER A 59 -5.73 -5.61 9.97
CA SER A 59 -6.67 -6.32 9.11
C SER A 59 -7.08 -5.47 7.90
N TYR A 60 -7.56 -6.10 6.85
CA TYR A 60 -8.09 -5.37 5.69
C TYR A 60 -9.37 -4.57 6.00
N ALA A 61 -10.15 -4.99 6.99
CA ALA A 61 -11.28 -4.21 7.50
C ALA A 61 -10.80 -2.90 8.14
N ASP A 62 -9.75 -2.96 8.94
CA ASP A 62 -9.12 -1.78 9.54
C ASP A 62 -8.56 -0.84 8.49
N LEU A 63 -7.81 -1.38 7.52
CA LEU A 63 -7.20 -0.59 6.44
C LEU A 63 -8.25 0.07 5.54
N ALA A 64 -9.34 -0.62 5.26
CA ALA A 64 -10.48 -0.07 4.51
C ALA A 64 -11.20 1.02 5.31
N GLY A 65 -11.39 0.81 6.61
CA GLY A 65 -11.95 1.81 7.53
C GLY A 65 -11.10 3.08 7.60
N ASP A 66 -9.78 2.92 7.63
CA ASP A 66 -8.82 4.04 7.56
C ASP A 66 -8.96 4.84 6.27
N LEU A 67 -9.05 4.16 5.12
CA LEU A 67 -9.27 4.81 3.83
C LEU A 67 -10.62 5.54 3.77
N ALA A 68 -11.69 4.92 4.29
CA ALA A 68 -12.99 5.55 4.39
C ALA A 68 -12.95 6.83 5.24
N GLY A 69 -12.27 6.78 6.39
CA GLY A 69 -12.07 7.94 7.26
C GLY A 69 -11.24 9.06 6.62
N VAL A 70 -10.24 8.72 5.80
CA VAL A 70 -9.49 9.73 5.01
C VAL A 70 -10.40 10.35 3.96
N ILE A 71 -11.18 9.56 3.21
CA ILE A 71 -12.10 10.07 2.19
C ILE A 71 -13.16 11.00 2.83
N GLU A 72 -13.71 10.62 3.97
CA GLU A 72 -14.70 11.43 4.67
C GLU A 72 -14.13 12.77 5.15
N ARG A 73 -12.91 12.77 5.68
CA ARG A 73 -12.29 13.97 6.26
C ARG A 73 -11.71 14.91 5.20
N GLU A 74 -11.12 14.36 4.15
CA GLU A 74 -10.32 15.12 3.17
C GLU A 74 -11.07 15.44 1.87
N THR A 75 -12.31 14.94 1.70
CA THR A 75 -13.07 15.06 0.45
C THR A 75 -14.57 15.28 0.74
N ASP A 76 -15.38 15.42 -0.32
CA ASP A 76 -16.84 15.49 -0.23
C ASP A 76 -17.48 14.09 -0.06
N GLY A 77 -16.78 13.16 0.61
CA GLY A 77 -17.27 11.81 0.92
C GLY A 77 -17.09 10.77 -0.18
N ILE A 78 -16.56 11.17 -1.36
CA ILE A 78 -16.25 10.25 -2.46
C ILE A 78 -14.89 10.58 -3.10
N ALA A 79 -14.11 9.57 -3.42
CA ALA A 79 -12.83 9.72 -4.13
C ALA A 79 -12.64 8.61 -5.17
N ASP A 80 -11.73 8.83 -6.13
CA ASP A 80 -11.11 7.73 -6.86
C ASP A 80 -10.02 7.15 -5.96
N VAL A 81 -9.80 5.84 -6.01
CA VAL A 81 -8.84 5.17 -5.13
C VAL A 81 -7.86 4.35 -5.96
N LEU A 82 -6.56 4.56 -5.72
CA LEU A 82 -5.49 3.73 -6.25
C LEU A 82 -4.82 3.01 -5.09
N GLY A 83 -4.81 1.69 -5.11
CA GLY A 83 -4.09 0.88 -4.14
C GLY A 83 -3.05 -0.01 -4.80
N HIS A 84 -1.85 -0.07 -4.23
CA HIS A 84 -0.78 -0.97 -4.68
C HIS A 84 -0.58 -2.10 -3.69
N SER A 85 -0.51 -3.35 -4.18
CA SER A 85 -0.24 -4.54 -3.37
C SER A 85 -1.21 -4.61 -2.16
N MET A 86 -0.74 -4.66 -0.91
CA MET A 86 -1.55 -4.59 0.31
C MET A 86 -2.54 -3.40 0.29
N GLY A 87 -2.11 -2.22 -0.20
CA GLY A 87 -3.00 -1.08 -0.40
C GLY A 87 -4.09 -1.32 -1.45
N GLY A 88 -3.80 -2.17 -2.45
CA GLY A 88 -4.78 -2.61 -3.44
C GLY A 88 -5.86 -3.50 -2.84
N LYS A 89 -5.49 -4.45 -1.97
CA LYS A 89 -6.46 -5.26 -1.22
C LYS A 89 -7.32 -4.39 -0.30
N ALA A 90 -6.72 -3.45 0.43
CA ALA A 90 -7.47 -2.49 1.26
C ALA A 90 -8.47 -1.65 0.44
N ALA A 91 -8.06 -1.18 -0.73
CA ALA A 91 -8.93 -0.41 -1.63
C ALA A 91 -10.07 -1.27 -2.21
N MET A 92 -9.79 -2.55 -2.53
CA MET A 92 -10.82 -3.50 -2.94
C MET A 92 -11.83 -3.76 -1.83
N VAL A 93 -11.37 -3.99 -0.60
CA VAL A 93 -12.25 -4.18 0.57
C VAL A 93 -13.09 -2.93 0.82
N LEU A 94 -12.52 -1.73 0.73
CA LEU A 94 -13.28 -0.49 0.81
C LEU A 94 -14.37 -0.41 -0.26
N ALA A 95 -14.05 -0.73 -1.52
CA ALA A 95 -15.02 -0.67 -2.61
C ALA A 95 -16.17 -1.66 -2.43
N LEU A 96 -15.92 -2.83 -1.81
CA LEU A 96 -16.93 -3.83 -1.52
C LEU A 96 -17.79 -3.48 -0.29
N SER A 97 -17.19 -2.93 0.77
CA SER A 97 -17.88 -2.62 2.02
C SER A 97 -18.55 -1.25 2.03
N ALA A 98 -18.03 -0.27 1.29
CA ALA A 98 -18.54 1.09 1.22
C ALA A 98 -18.50 1.64 -0.23
N PRO A 99 -19.22 1.01 -1.17
CA PRO A 99 -19.12 1.33 -2.60
C PRO A 99 -19.44 2.80 -2.94
N GLY A 100 -20.30 3.46 -2.16
CA GLY A 100 -20.63 4.87 -2.33
C GLY A 100 -19.46 5.84 -2.09
N ARG A 101 -18.38 5.39 -1.46
CA ARG A 101 -17.17 6.20 -1.21
C ARG A 101 -16.14 6.13 -2.33
N VAL A 102 -16.29 5.18 -3.26
CA VAL A 102 -15.33 4.93 -4.34
C VAL A 102 -15.93 5.27 -5.69
N GLY A 103 -15.41 6.30 -6.33
CA GLY A 103 -15.84 6.70 -7.66
C GLY A 103 -15.27 5.80 -8.76
N ARG A 104 -13.97 5.57 -8.72
CA ARG A 104 -13.22 4.67 -9.59
C ARG A 104 -12.16 3.96 -8.77
N LEU A 105 -11.90 2.69 -9.06
CA LEU A 105 -10.89 1.90 -8.39
C LEU A 105 -9.75 1.55 -9.34
N ILE A 106 -8.50 1.78 -8.92
CA ILE A 106 -7.30 1.29 -9.58
C ILE A 106 -6.58 0.36 -8.61
N VAL A 107 -6.39 -0.88 -9.00
CA VAL A 107 -5.66 -1.89 -8.22
C VAL A 107 -4.37 -2.19 -8.96
N ALA A 108 -3.25 -1.86 -8.33
CA ALA A 108 -1.93 -2.07 -8.90
C ALA A 108 -1.27 -3.30 -8.29
N ASP A 109 -1.01 -4.25 -9.14
CA ASP A 109 -0.19 -5.46 -8.96
C ASP A 109 -0.58 -6.35 -7.78
N ILE A 110 -1.88 -6.64 -7.64
CA ILE A 110 -2.43 -7.56 -6.65
C ILE A 110 -3.81 -8.07 -7.10
N ALA A 111 -4.19 -9.27 -6.64
CA ALA A 111 -5.53 -9.84 -6.83
C ALA A 111 -6.24 -10.07 -5.49
N PRO A 112 -7.58 -10.23 -5.46
CA PRO A 112 -8.37 -10.55 -4.28
C PRO A 112 -8.28 -12.04 -3.94
N VAL A 113 -7.06 -12.50 -3.62
CA VAL A 113 -6.74 -13.89 -3.28
C VAL A 113 -5.69 -13.93 -2.16
N ALA A 114 -5.57 -15.07 -1.47
CA ALA A 114 -4.44 -15.32 -0.59
C ALA A 114 -3.19 -15.67 -1.41
N TYR A 115 -2.01 -15.32 -0.89
CA TYR A 115 -0.70 -15.62 -1.47
C TYR A 115 0.09 -16.51 -0.52
N GLU A 116 0.81 -17.49 -1.06
CA GLU A 116 1.61 -18.44 -0.28
C GLU A 116 3.00 -17.89 0.10
N HIS A 117 3.55 -16.96 -0.70
CA HIS A 117 4.87 -16.38 -0.43
C HIS A 117 4.78 -15.37 0.71
N THR A 118 5.71 -15.44 1.64
CA THR A 118 5.73 -14.57 2.81
C THR A 118 6.74 -13.42 2.69
N GLN A 119 6.42 -12.30 3.34
CA GLN A 119 7.34 -11.16 3.49
C GLN A 119 8.05 -11.18 4.86
N MET A 120 7.85 -12.24 5.65
CA MET A 120 8.48 -12.40 6.97
C MET A 120 10.01 -12.31 6.97
N PRO A 121 10.74 -12.85 5.98
CA PRO A 121 12.19 -12.68 5.94
C PRO A 121 12.65 -11.23 6.00
N TYR A 122 11.91 -10.31 5.35
CA TYR A 122 12.24 -8.88 5.40
C TYR A 122 11.90 -8.23 6.73
N VAL A 123 10.81 -8.65 7.38
CA VAL A 123 10.47 -8.20 8.74
C VAL A 123 11.56 -8.62 9.71
N VAL A 124 11.99 -9.88 9.64
CA VAL A 124 13.07 -10.42 10.49
C VAL A 124 14.38 -9.67 10.22
N ALA A 125 14.75 -9.46 8.94
CA ALA A 125 15.96 -8.74 8.57
C ALA A 125 15.98 -7.31 9.14
N MET A 126 14.84 -6.59 9.09
CA MET A 126 14.72 -5.25 9.66
C MET A 126 14.76 -5.25 11.19
N ARG A 127 14.11 -6.21 11.85
CA ARG A 127 14.09 -6.30 13.32
C ARG A 127 15.45 -6.65 13.93
N GLU A 128 16.20 -7.52 13.25
CA GLU A 128 17.49 -8.01 13.70
C GLU A 128 18.66 -7.16 13.21
N MET A 129 18.41 -6.15 12.37
CA MET A 129 19.45 -5.22 11.97
C MET A 129 19.86 -4.36 13.16
N ASP A 130 21.14 -4.41 13.52
CA ASP A 130 21.69 -3.52 14.54
C ASP A 130 21.62 -2.06 14.08
N LEU A 131 20.97 -1.20 14.87
CA LEU A 131 20.84 0.23 14.62
C LEU A 131 21.80 1.07 15.47
N GLU A 132 22.54 0.46 16.41
CA GLU A 132 23.46 1.16 17.27
C GLU A 132 24.61 1.77 16.45
N GLY A 133 24.91 3.03 16.69
CA GLY A 133 25.98 3.76 16.01
C GLY A 133 25.75 4.00 14.52
N LEU A 134 24.58 3.63 13.97
CA LEU A 134 24.27 3.79 12.55
C LEU A 134 24.17 5.28 12.15
N ARG A 135 24.99 5.73 11.19
CA ARG A 135 25.10 7.14 10.82
C ARG A 135 24.81 7.46 9.36
N SER A 136 24.78 6.44 8.50
CA SER A 136 24.61 6.67 7.06
C SER A 136 23.75 5.63 6.37
N ARG A 137 23.16 6.00 5.23
CA ARG A 137 22.43 5.09 4.35
C ARG A 137 23.32 3.98 3.80
N THR A 138 24.58 4.29 3.47
CA THR A 138 25.55 3.32 2.96
C THR A 138 25.84 2.24 3.99
N GLU A 139 26.03 2.63 5.25
CA GLU A 139 26.24 1.70 6.35
C GLU A 139 24.99 0.84 6.60
N ALA A 140 23.80 1.46 6.63
CA ALA A 140 22.53 0.72 6.74
C ALA A 140 22.35 -0.30 5.61
N HIS A 141 22.72 0.06 4.38
CA HIS A 141 22.68 -0.82 3.23
C HIS A 141 23.63 -2.01 3.38
N ALA A 142 24.83 -1.79 3.90
CA ALA A 142 25.81 -2.85 4.16
C ALA A 142 25.31 -3.81 5.25
N ARG A 143 24.77 -3.30 6.38
CA ARG A 143 24.22 -4.13 7.46
C ARG A 143 23.01 -4.96 6.98
N LEU A 144 22.10 -4.37 6.20
CA LEU A 144 20.95 -5.10 5.68
C LEU A 144 21.31 -6.13 4.63
N ALA A 145 22.46 -5.96 3.92
CA ALA A 145 22.95 -6.90 2.91
C ALA A 145 23.34 -8.27 3.49
N GLU A 146 23.56 -8.38 4.80
CA GLU A 146 23.81 -9.66 5.46
C GLU A 146 22.61 -10.61 5.41
N ARG A 147 21.39 -10.08 5.16
CA ARG A 147 20.13 -10.84 5.22
C ARG A 147 19.22 -10.66 4.01
N VAL A 148 19.46 -9.67 3.19
CA VAL A 148 18.64 -9.33 2.02
C VAL A 148 19.58 -9.16 0.82
N ASP A 149 19.61 -10.14 -0.07
CA ASP A 149 20.53 -10.17 -1.21
C ASP A 149 20.21 -9.14 -2.30
N ASP A 150 18.91 -8.88 -2.53
CA ASP A 150 18.47 -7.98 -3.59
C ASP A 150 18.70 -6.52 -3.21
N GLU A 151 19.48 -5.80 -4.03
CA GLU A 151 19.82 -4.40 -3.80
C GLU A 151 18.61 -3.47 -3.89
N GLY A 152 17.70 -3.74 -4.81
CA GLY A 152 16.48 -2.93 -4.99
C GLY A 152 15.54 -3.06 -3.79
N ILE A 153 15.40 -4.27 -3.27
CA ILE A 153 14.62 -4.53 -2.05
C ILE A 153 15.26 -3.82 -0.86
N ARG A 154 16.59 -3.93 -0.67
CA ARG A 154 17.28 -3.19 0.41
C ARG A 154 17.05 -1.69 0.31
N ALA A 155 17.22 -1.12 -0.88
CA ALA A 155 17.01 0.30 -1.12
C ALA A 155 15.56 0.73 -0.80
N PHE A 156 14.59 -0.12 -1.13
CA PHE A 156 13.18 0.12 -0.82
C PHE A 156 12.92 0.06 0.69
N LEU A 157 13.34 -0.99 1.39
CA LEU A 157 13.15 -1.16 2.84
C LEU A 157 13.76 0.01 3.62
N LEU A 158 14.98 0.40 3.26
CA LEU A 158 15.70 1.49 3.92
C LEU A 158 15.02 2.87 3.76
N GLN A 159 14.07 3.04 2.85
CA GLN A 159 13.29 4.28 2.79
C GLN A 159 12.45 4.49 4.06
N SER A 160 12.13 3.41 4.76
CA SER A 160 11.39 3.43 6.03
C SER A 160 12.31 3.57 7.26
N LEU A 161 13.64 3.67 7.09
CA LEU A 161 14.58 3.90 8.17
C LEU A 161 14.77 5.39 8.42
N ASP A 162 14.51 5.83 9.65
CA ASP A 162 14.77 7.19 10.13
C ASP A 162 16.15 7.29 10.79
N LEU A 163 17.12 7.75 10.02
CA LEU A 163 18.48 8.01 10.51
C LEU A 163 18.62 9.33 11.29
N LYS A 164 17.58 10.17 11.29
CA LYS A 164 17.60 11.44 12.04
C LYS A 164 17.06 11.29 13.45
N ALA A 165 16.37 10.20 13.72
CA ALA A 165 15.95 9.86 15.09
C ALA A 165 17.17 9.46 15.93
N GLU A 166 17.12 9.73 17.21
CA GLU A 166 18.15 9.37 18.20
C GLU A 166 17.50 8.50 19.29
N PRO A 167 17.73 7.18 19.30
CA PRO A 167 18.50 6.40 18.32
C PRO A 167 17.77 6.27 16.96
N PRO A 168 18.48 5.89 15.87
CA PRO A 168 17.86 5.55 14.58
C PRO A 168 16.78 4.48 14.74
N ARG A 169 15.69 4.59 13.96
CA ARG A 169 14.55 3.68 14.10
C ARG A 169 13.84 3.41 12.78
N TRP A 170 13.18 2.27 12.70
CA TRP A 170 12.24 1.99 11.62
C TRP A 170 10.93 2.77 11.83
N LYS A 171 10.39 3.35 10.75
CA LYS A 171 9.04 3.96 10.70
C LYS A 171 7.98 2.92 10.36
N LEU A 172 8.16 1.71 10.84
CA LEU A 172 7.29 0.56 10.64
C LEU A 172 7.07 -0.11 12.00
N ASN A 173 5.83 -0.39 12.35
CA ASN A 173 5.50 -1.22 13.51
C ASN A 173 5.74 -2.68 13.16
N LEU A 174 7.02 -3.07 13.12
CA LEU A 174 7.45 -4.41 12.70
C LEU A 174 6.85 -5.54 13.54
N GLU A 175 6.55 -5.28 14.82
CA GLU A 175 5.92 -6.27 15.71
C GLU A 175 4.49 -6.59 15.24
N THR A 176 3.69 -5.56 15.01
CA THR A 176 2.32 -5.76 14.51
C THR A 176 2.34 -6.33 13.09
N LEU A 177 3.20 -5.83 12.20
CA LEU A 177 3.29 -6.35 10.83
C LEU A 177 3.72 -7.82 10.79
N ALA A 178 4.59 -8.26 11.72
CA ALA A 178 4.96 -9.66 11.86
C ALA A 178 3.77 -10.52 12.30
N ARG A 179 3.06 -10.09 13.34
CA ARG A 179 1.92 -10.81 13.91
C ARG A 179 0.75 -10.93 12.92
N GLU A 180 0.51 -9.89 12.15
CA GLU A 180 -0.59 -9.80 11.19
C GLU A 180 -0.20 -10.26 9.76
N MET A 181 0.95 -10.91 9.59
CA MET A 181 1.45 -11.27 8.26
C MET A 181 0.50 -12.18 7.49
N ASP A 182 -0.12 -13.13 8.15
CA ASP A 182 -1.07 -14.06 7.52
C ASP A 182 -2.32 -13.30 7.01
N GLU A 183 -2.81 -12.32 7.78
CA GLU A 183 -3.88 -11.42 7.34
C GLU A 183 -3.45 -10.59 6.12
N ILE A 184 -2.23 -10.05 6.13
CA ILE A 184 -1.67 -9.25 5.02
C ILE A 184 -1.56 -10.08 3.74
N LEU A 185 -1.14 -11.34 3.85
CA LEU A 185 -1.04 -12.26 2.71
C LEU A 185 -2.40 -12.81 2.29
N GLY A 186 -3.34 -12.92 3.22
CA GLY A 186 -4.67 -13.43 3.04
C GLY A 186 -5.57 -12.56 2.16
N TRP A 187 -6.79 -13.04 1.98
CA TRP A 187 -7.93 -12.29 1.46
C TRP A 187 -9.11 -12.53 2.40
N PRO A 188 -9.74 -11.49 2.95
CA PRO A 188 -10.83 -11.67 3.91
C PRO A 188 -12.06 -12.27 3.25
N GLU A 189 -12.84 -13.01 4.03
CA GLU A 189 -14.20 -13.35 3.64
C GLU A 189 -15.05 -12.09 3.60
N ILE A 190 -15.32 -11.63 2.39
CA ILE A 190 -16.13 -10.43 2.17
C ILE A 190 -17.15 -10.71 1.08
N ALA A 191 -18.42 -10.50 1.42
CA ALA A 191 -19.50 -10.51 0.46
C ALA A 191 -19.64 -9.12 -0.19
N GLY A 192 -20.24 -9.10 -1.37
CA GLY A 192 -20.53 -7.87 -2.06
C GLY A 192 -19.97 -7.81 -3.46
N ARG A 193 -20.29 -6.72 -4.14
CA ARG A 193 -19.90 -6.45 -5.52
C ARG A 193 -19.76 -4.95 -5.70
N PHE A 194 -18.74 -4.53 -6.43
CA PHE A 194 -18.56 -3.15 -6.82
C PHE A 194 -18.76 -3.03 -8.34
N ASP A 195 -19.85 -2.38 -8.74
CA ASP A 195 -20.23 -2.20 -10.15
C ASP A 195 -19.59 -0.97 -10.81
N GLY A 196 -18.88 -0.15 -10.04
CA GLY A 196 -18.15 1.01 -10.54
C GLY A 196 -16.95 0.64 -11.43
N PRO A 197 -16.35 1.64 -12.10
CA PRO A 197 -15.20 1.42 -12.96
C PRO A 197 -13.97 0.91 -12.18
N VAL A 198 -13.37 -0.21 -12.65
CA VAL A 198 -12.17 -0.79 -12.05
C VAL A 198 -11.10 -1.00 -13.11
N LEU A 199 -9.87 -0.61 -12.79
CA LEU A 199 -8.67 -0.92 -13.55
C LEU A 199 -7.75 -1.81 -12.71
N MET A 200 -7.53 -3.03 -13.17
CA MET A 200 -6.50 -3.94 -12.67
C MET A 200 -5.23 -3.71 -13.48
N LEU A 201 -4.21 -3.14 -12.86
CA LEU A 201 -2.94 -2.80 -13.48
C LEU A 201 -1.86 -3.72 -12.92
N SER A 202 -1.06 -4.36 -13.76
CA SER A 202 0.04 -5.24 -13.32
C SER A 202 1.30 -5.03 -14.14
N GLY A 203 2.46 -5.36 -13.57
CA GLY A 203 3.69 -5.49 -14.34
C GLY A 203 3.57 -6.61 -15.39
N ALA A 204 4.25 -6.47 -16.53
CA ALA A 204 4.23 -7.50 -17.56
C ALA A 204 4.92 -8.79 -17.10
N ALA A 205 5.95 -8.66 -16.24
CA ALA A 205 6.71 -9.75 -15.65
C ALA A 205 6.19 -10.19 -14.26
N SER A 206 5.15 -9.52 -13.74
CA SER A 206 4.61 -9.82 -12.41
C SER A 206 3.70 -11.04 -12.41
N ASP A 207 3.86 -11.89 -11.37
CA ASP A 207 3.03 -13.07 -11.10
C ASP A 207 1.90 -12.81 -10.11
N TYR A 208 1.74 -11.57 -9.63
CA TYR A 208 0.70 -11.23 -8.66
C TYR A 208 -0.71 -11.23 -9.27
N VAL A 209 -0.84 -10.93 -10.57
CA VAL A 209 -2.13 -10.96 -11.28
C VAL A 209 -2.05 -11.94 -12.44
N ARG A 210 -2.39 -13.21 -12.17
CA ARG A 210 -2.35 -14.30 -13.13
C ARG A 210 -3.69 -14.44 -13.90
N PRO A 211 -3.71 -15.17 -15.01
CA PRO A 211 -4.94 -15.42 -15.77
C PRO A 211 -6.07 -16.05 -14.93
N GLU A 212 -5.75 -16.98 -14.03
CA GLU A 212 -6.70 -17.65 -13.13
C GLU A 212 -7.37 -16.70 -12.14
N HIS A 213 -6.73 -15.58 -11.79
CA HIS A 213 -7.31 -14.58 -10.91
C HIS A 213 -8.41 -13.74 -11.57
N ARG A 214 -8.56 -13.80 -12.92
CA ARG A 214 -9.56 -12.99 -13.63
C ARG A 214 -10.99 -13.35 -13.26
N ALA A 215 -11.28 -14.63 -13.04
CA ALA A 215 -12.63 -15.07 -12.67
C ALA A 215 -13.02 -14.57 -11.26
N PRO A 216 -12.21 -14.78 -10.20
CA PRO A 216 -12.46 -14.18 -8.88
C PRO A 216 -12.57 -12.65 -8.92
N ILE A 217 -11.69 -11.96 -9.68
CA ILE A 217 -11.75 -10.50 -9.82
C ILE A 217 -13.10 -10.07 -10.42
N ARG A 218 -13.55 -10.70 -11.52
CA ARG A 218 -14.80 -10.31 -12.17
C ARG A 218 -16.05 -10.66 -11.37
N ALA A 219 -15.99 -11.66 -10.50
CA ALA A 219 -17.07 -11.97 -9.58
C ALA A 219 -17.35 -10.81 -8.62
N LEU A 220 -16.30 -10.16 -8.11
CA LEU A 220 -16.39 -9.04 -7.18
C LEU A 220 -16.48 -7.68 -7.90
N PHE A 221 -15.83 -7.55 -9.07
CA PHE A 221 -15.66 -6.32 -9.86
C PHE A 221 -16.02 -6.56 -11.33
N PRO A 222 -17.32 -6.66 -11.69
CA PRO A 222 -17.75 -7.05 -13.05
C PRO A 222 -17.27 -6.09 -14.15
N ALA A 223 -17.11 -4.80 -13.82
CA ALA A 223 -16.61 -3.76 -14.74
C ALA A 223 -15.06 -3.72 -14.84
N ALA A 224 -14.35 -4.71 -14.26
CA ALA A 224 -12.89 -4.72 -14.25
C ALA A 224 -12.29 -4.81 -15.66
N ARG A 225 -11.41 -3.85 -15.95
CA ARG A 225 -10.51 -3.84 -17.11
C ARG A 225 -9.10 -4.18 -16.65
N PHE A 226 -8.32 -4.81 -17.53
CA PHE A 226 -6.97 -5.28 -17.22
C PHE A 226 -5.98 -4.58 -18.15
N ALA A 227 -4.90 -4.07 -17.59
CA ALA A 227 -3.79 -3.51 -18.33
C ALA A 227 -2.46 -3.98 -17.73
N LYS A 228 -1.43 -4.11 -18.59
CA LYS A 228 -0.08 -4.48 -18.19
C LYS A 228 0.89 -3.33 -18.49
N ILE A 229 1.84 -3.10 -17.60
CA ILE A 229 2.93 -2.15 -17.79
C ILE A 229 4.11 -2.94 -18.40
N PRO A 230 4.53 -2.63 -19.64
CA PRO A 230 5.70 -3.27 -20.23
C PRO A 230 6.97 -2.97 -19.43
N GLY A 231 7.83 -3.95 -19.26
CA GLY A 231 9.13 -3.80 -18.59
C GLY A 231 9.06 -3.62 -17.07
N ALA A 232 7.90 -3.85 -16.46
CA ALA A 232 7.73 -3.84 -15.01
C ALA A 232 7.32 -5.22 -14.52
#